data_5b62b4f10a29cc1e34a47aff1bdab148
#
_entry.id   5b62b4f10a29cc1e34a47aff1bdab148
#
_cell.length_a   1.000
_cell.length_b   1.000
_cell.length_c   1.000
_cell.angle_alpha   90.00
_cell.angle_beta   90.00
_cell.angle_gamma   90.00
#
_symmetry.space_group_name_H-M   'P 1'
#
loop_
_entity.id
_entity.type
_entity.pdbx_description
1 polymer ?
#
loop_
_entity_poly.entity_id
_entity_poly.type
_entity_poly.pdbx_seq_one_letter_code
_entity_poly.pdbx_strand_id
1 'polypeptide(L)'
;MVALTRLIIPFDELPHTRHSHELEGADHGAVPFSIILVHSQPGAGPAVHTHPYAEVFVVDAGQATFVLGDETVVVEAGHVVVGPPDVPHGFTNTGTG
;
A
#
# COMPACT_ATOMS: atom_id res chain seq x y z
N MET A 1 18.07 13.65 -14.94
CA MET A 1 18.28 13.26 -13.53
C MET A 1 17.13 13.74 -12.68
N VAL A 2 16.67 12.92 -11.76
CA VAL A 2 15.59 13.28 -10.86
C VAL A 2 16.15 14.07 -9.68
N ALA A 3 15.48 15.16 -9.29
CA ALA A 3 15.88 15.97 -8.15
C ALA A 3 15.81 15.16 -6.84
N LEU A 4 16.74 15.44 -5.92
CA LEU A 4 16.77 14.73 -4.64
C LEU A 4 15.47 14.87 -3.85
N THR A 5 14.77 15.99 -3.99
CA THR A 5 13.47 16.20 -3.32
C THR A 5 12.40 15.23 -3.79
N ARG A 6 12.60 14.55 -4.93
CA ARG A 6 11.69 13.51 -5.43
C ARG A 6 12.17 12.11 -5.07
N LEU A 7 13.35 11.98 -4.48
CA LEU A 7 13.94 10.71 -4.10
C LEU A 7 14.04 10.54 -2.57
N ILE A 8 14.08 11.65 -1.85
CA ILE A 8 14.10 11.66 -0.39
C ILE A 8 12.91 12.49 0.05
N ILE A 9 11.86 11.81 0.48
CA ILE A 9 10.55 12.43 0.67
C ILE A 9 10.17 12.33 2.14
N PRO A 10 9.89 13.46 2.82
CA PRO A 10 9.28 13.39 4.13
C PRO A 10 7.96 12.65 4.07
N PHE A 11 7.71 11.81 5.06
CA PHE A 11 6.52 10.95 5.10
C PHE A 11 5.24 11.77 4.92
N ASP A 12 5.13 12.91 5.58
CA ASP A 12 3.93 13.74 5.53
C ASP A 12 3.77 14.55 4.25
N GLU A 13 4.76 14.53 3.36
CA GLU A 13 4.65 15.15 2.04
C GLU A 13 4.15 14.19 0.97
N LEU A 14 4.05 12.90 1.28
CA LEU A 14 3.44 11.94 0.36
C LEU A 14 1.94 12.20 0.25
N PRO A 15 1.36 11.98 -0.93
CA PRO A 15 -0.10 11.99 -1.05
C PRO A 15 -0.70 11.06 -0.01
N HIS A 16 -1.74 11.50 0.68
CA HIS A 16 -2.29 10.71 1.76
C HIS A 16 -3.79 10.90 1.87
N THR A 17 -4.42 9.88 2.40
CA THR A 17 -5.79 9.91 2.89
C THR A 17 -5.75 9.81 4.40
N ARG A 18 -6.90 9.72 5.06
CA ARG A 18 -6.92 9.47 6.50
C ARG A 18 -6.47 8.04 6.87
N HIS A 19 -6.26 7.18 5.86
CA HIS A 19 -5.96 5.76 6.06
C HIS A 19 -4.61 5.33 5.51
N SER A 20 -3.96 6.12 4.67
CA SER A 20 -2.71 5.71 4.03
C SER A 20 -1.90 6.89 3.54
N HIS A 21 -0.60 6.65 3.40
CA HIS A 21 0.32 7.50 2.64
C HIS A 21 0.78 6.67 1.44
N GLU A 22 0.85 7.30 0.28
CA GLU A 22 1.16 6.59 -0.97
C GLU A 22 2.39 7.19 -1.64
N LEU A 23 3.25 6.32 -2.16
CA LEU A 23 4.34 6.71 -3.04
C LEU A 23 4.07 6.11 -4.41
N GLU A 24 3.80 6.99 -5.39
CA GLU A 24 3.63 6.60 -6.78
C GLU A 24 5.01 6.51 -7.44
N GLY A 25 5.42 5.32 -7.82
CA GLY A 25 6.75 5.11 -8.38
C GLY A 25 7.02 5.97 -9.61
N ALA A 26 5.99 6.20 -10.44
CA ALA A 26 6.14 7.03 -11.64
C ALA A 26 6.56 8.46 -11.34
N ASP A 27 6.21 9.00 -10.16
CA ASP A 27 6.54 10.37 -9.77
C ASP A 27 7.92 10.49 -9.13
N HIS A 28 8.59 9.36 -8.89
CA HIS A 28 9.85 9.31 -8.15
C HIS A 28 10.93 8.55 -8.90
N GLY A 29 11.27 9.04 -10.10
CA GLY A 29 12.32 8.44 -10.89
C GLY A 29 11.88 7.23 -11.69
N ALA A 30 10.58 7.14 -12.02
CA ALA A 30 10.01 6.05 -12.81
C ALA A 30 10.25 4.66 -12.20
N VAL A 31 10.15 4.59 -10.88
CA VAL A 31 10.23 3.32 -10.17
C VAL A 31 9.03 2.45 -10.56
N PRO A 32 9.22 1.18 -10.93
CA PRO A 32 8.14 0.36 -11.50
C PRO A 32 7.15 -0.22 -10.50
N PHE A 33 6.97 0.42 -9.37
CA PHE A 33 5.98 0.01 -8.36
C PHE A 33 5.58 1.22 -7.52
N SER A 34 4.49 1.06 -6.76
CA SER A 34 4.04 2.06 -5.81
C SER A 34 4.06 1.45 -4.40
N ILE A 35 4.22 2.29 -3.38
CA ILE A 35 4.23 1.87 -1.98
C ILE A 35 3.06 2.54 -1.27
N ILE A 36 2.31 1.75 -0.51
CA ILE A 36 1.23 2.26 0.32
C ILE A 36 1.52 1.91 1.77
N LEU A 37 1.62 2.94 2.59
CA LEU A 37 1.79 2.80 4.04
C LEU A 37 0.40 2.89 4.67
N VAL A 38 -0.06 1.77 5.20
CA VAL A 38 -1.45 1.62 5.66
C VAL A 38 -1.55 2.00 7.13
N HIS A 39 -2.52 2.86 7.45
CA HIS A 39 -2.92 3.16 8.82
C HIS A 39 -4.43 3.40 8.88
N SER A 40 -5.19 2.48 8.29
CA SER A 40 -6.64 2.61 8.19
C SER A 40 -7.35 2.27 9.49
N GLN A 41 -8.56 2.79 9.62
CA GLN A 41 -9.43 2.46 10.75
C GLN A 41 -9.95 1.02 10.63
N PRO A 42 -10.33 0.38 11.75
CA PRO A 42 -10.96 -0.94 11.69
C PRO A 42 -12.16 -0.94 10.74
N GLY A 43 -12.26 -1.97 9.91
CA GLY A 43 -13.31 -2.11 8.91
C GLY A 43 -13.08 -1.36 7.62
N ALA A 44 -12.05 -0.52 7.54
CA ALA A 44 -11.75 0.26 6.35
C ALA A 44 -10.68 -0.43 5.49
N GLY A 45 -10.63 -0.05 4.24
CA GLY A 45 -9.65 -0.53 3.28
C GLY A 45 -10.18 -0.38 1.86
N PRO A 46 -9.30 -0.40 0.87
CA PRO A 46 -9.72 -0.28 -0.52
C PRO A 46 -10.43 -1.54 -1.00
N ALA A 47 -11.40 -1.36 -1.87
CA ALA A 47 -12.05 -2.48 -2.55
C ALA A 47 -11.03 -3.21 -3.43
N VAL A 48 -11.33 -4.47 -3.76
CA VAL A 48 -10.49 -5.25 -4.68
C VAL A 48 -10.45 -4.57 -6.04
N HIS A 49 -9.24 -4.38 -6.57
CA HIS A 49 -9.03 -3.74 -7.86
C HIS A 49 -7.76 -4.29 -8.50
N THR A 50 -7.54 -3.93 -9.75
CA THR A 50 -6.31 -4.28 -10.48
C THR A 50 -5.75 -3.04 -11.14
N HIS A 51 -4.43 -3.07 -11.37
CA HIS A 51 -3.75 -2.07 -12.21
C HIS A 51 -2.48 -2.68 -12.78
N PRO A 52 -1.91 -2.05 -13.85
CA PRO A 52 -0.79 -2.66 -14.57
C PRO A 52 0.57 -2.49 -13.90
N TYR A 53 0.62 -2.00 -12.68
CA TYR A 53 1.86 -1.87 -11.94
C TYR A 53 1.73 -2.56 -10.59
N ALA A 54 2.88 -2.92 -9.99
CA ALA A 54 2.91 -3.56 -8.68
C ALA A 54 2.67 -2.53 -7.58
N GLU A 55 2.04 -2.96 -6.50
CA GLU A 55 1.94 -2.18 -5.27
C GLU A 55 2.59 -2.93 -4.13
N VAL A 56 3.24 -2.18 -3.24
CA VAL A 56 3.83 -2.72 -2.02
C VAL A 56 3.10 -2.11 -0.83
N PHE A 57 2.61 -2.97 0.04
CA PHE A 57 1.91 -2.57 1.25
C PHE A 57 2.77 -2.89 2.46
N VAL A 58 2.92 -1.94 3.36
CA VAL A 58 3.62 -2.17 4.63
C VAL A 58 2.58 -2.12 5.73
N VAL A 59 2.46 -3.22 6.46
CA VAL A 59 1.59 -3.29 7.64
C VAL A 59 2.46 -2.97 8.84
N ASP A 60 2.36 -1.75 9.32
CA ASP A 60 3.22 -1.24 10.40
C ASP A 60 2.63 -1.57 11.78
N ALA A 61 1.31 -1.49 11.89
CA ALA A 61 0.62 -1.78 13.15
C ALA A 61 -0.73 -2.43 12.84
N GLY A 62 -1.22 -3.21 13.79
CA GLY A 62 -2.52 -3.84 13.69
C GLY A 62 -2.52 -5.08 12.80
N GLN A 63 -3.64 -5.33 12.17
CA GLN A 63 -3.91 -6.53 11.40
C GLN A 63 -4.82 -6.18 10.23
N ALA A 64 -4.58 -6.81 9.08
CA ALA A 64 -5.44 -6.63 7.92
C ALA A 64 -5.68 -7.97 7.22
N THR A 65 -6.84 -8.10 6.60
CA THR A 65 -7.14 -9.25 5.76
C THR A 65 -7.00 -8.81 4.30
N PHE A 66 -6.07 -9.43 3.60
CA PHE A 66 -5.76 -9.11 2.21
C PHE A 66 -6.41 -10.13 1.28
N VAL A 67 -6.90 -9.62 0.15
CA VAL A 67 -7.27 -10.43 -1.00
C VAL A 67 -6.16 -10.30 -2.04
N LEU A 68 -5.59 -11.41 -2.46
CA LEU A 68 -4.56 -11.49 -3.49
C LEU A 68 -4.95 -12.55 -4.50
N GLY A 69 -5.40 -12.10 -5.67
CA GLY A 69 -5.95 -13.02 -6.65
C GLY A 69 -7.19 -13.71 -6.11
N ASP A 70 -7.15 -15.02 -6.02
CA ASP A 70 -8.24 -15.83 -5.46
C ASP A 70 -7.99 -16.28 -4.01
N GLU A 71 -6.94 -15.74 -3.38
CA GLU A 71 -6.60 -16.09 -2.00
C GLU A 71 -6.92 -14.95 -1.05
N THR A 72 -7.28 -15.30 0.18
CA THR A 72 -7.51 -14.35 1.26
C THR A 72 -6.61 -14.74 2.42
N VAL A 73 -5.86 -13.78 2.94
CA VAL A 73 -4.87 -14.04 3.99
C VAL A 73 -4.92 -12.94 5.05
N VAL A 74 -4.77 -13.34 6.31
CA VAL A 74 -4.65 -12.40 7.43
C VAL A 74 -3.18 -12.05 7.60
N VAL A 75 -2.88 -10.75 7.63
CA VAL A 75 -1.52 -10.24 7.75
C VAL A 75 -1.43 -9.37 9.00
N GLU A 76 -0.42 -9.65 9.82
CA GLU A 76 -0.17 -8.89 11.05
C GLU A 76 0.94 -7.87 10.84
N ALA A 77 1.08 -6.98 11.81
CA ALA A 77 2.14 -5.97 11.82
C ALA A 77 3.51 -6.60 11.59
N GLY A 78 4.39 -5.85 10.94
CA GLY A 78 5.74 -6.30 10.64
C GLY A 78 5.87 -7.08 9.34
N HIS A 79 4.83 -7.07 8.51
CA HIS A 79 4.85 -7.76 7.21
C HIS A 79 4.74 -6.79 6.06
N VAL A 80 5.29 -7.20 4.92
CA VAL A 80 5.16 -6.51 3.64
C VAL A 80 4.33 -7.41 2.72
N VAL A 81 3.36 -6.81 2.04
CA VAL A 81 2.52 -7.52 1.07
C VAL A 81 2.76 -6.92 -0.30
N VAL A 82 2.97 -7.77 -1.28
CA VAL A 82 3.16 -7.34 -2.67
C VAL A 82 1.92 -7.72 -3.47
N GLY A 83 1.31 -6.71 -4.11
CA GLY A 83 0.27 -6.93 -5.11
C GLY A 83 0.90 -6.87 -6.49
N PRO A 84 1.10 -8.03 -7.16
CA PRO A 84 1.74 -8.01 -8.47
C PRO A 84 0.91 -7.28 -9.51
N PRO A 85 1.52 -6.85 -10.64
CA PRO A 85 0.76 -6.24 -11.73
C PRO A 85 -0.38 -7.16 -12.20
N ASP A 86 -1.54 -6.56 -12.46
CA ASP A 86 -2.72 -7.23 -13.02
C ASP A 86 -3.32 -8.34 -12.14
N VAL A 87 -2.88 -8.46 -10.90
CA VAL A 87 -3.47 -9.40 -9.92
C VAL A 87 -4.48 -8.64 -9.08
N PRO A 88 -5.74 -9.08 -9.00
CA PRO A 88 -6.72 -8.43 -8.13
C PRO A 88 -6.25 -8.41 -6.68
N HIS A 89 -6.34 -7.25 -6.04
CA HIS A 89 -5.91 -7.10 -4.65
C HIS A 89 -6.74 -6.04 -3.93
N GLY A 90 -6.83 -6.19 -2.63
CA GLY A 90 -7.49 -5.26 -1.73
C GLY A 90 -7.26 -5.72 -0.31
N PHE A 91 -7.68 -4.92 0.65
CA PHE A 91 -7.57 -5.31 2.04
C PHE A 91 -8.63 -4.62 2.89
N THR A 92 -8.86 -5.20 4.06
CA THR A 92 -9.71 -4.59 5.10
C THR A 92 -8.93 -4.65 6.40
N ASN A 93 -8.93 -3.55 7.14
CA ASN A 93 -8.36 -3.56 8.49
C ASN A 93 -9.27 -4.42 9.39
N THR A 94 -8.79 -5.59 9.77
CA THR A 94 -9.52 -6.53 10.65
C THR A 94 -9.00 -6.53 12.08
N GLY A 95 -8.06 -5.62 12.38
CA GLY A 95 -7.57 -5.42 13.73
C GLY A 95 -8.50 -4.52 14.55
N THR A 96 -8.08 -4.20 15.75
CA THR A 96 -8.83 -3.37 16.70
C THR A 96 -8.28 -1.95 16.82
N GLY A 97 -7.25 -1.64 16.10
CA GLY A 97 -6.65 -0.30 16.19
C GLY A 97 -5.75 0.04 15.03
#